data_934fdfa6a7af3ee31007214d9b0b2666
#
_entry.id   934fdfa6a7af3ee31007214d9b0b2666
#
_cell.length_a   1.000
_cell.length_b   1.000
_cell.length_c   1.000
_cell.angle_alpha   90.00
_cell.angle_beta   90.00
_cell.angle_gamma   90.00
#
_symmetry.space_group_name_H-M   'P 1'
#
loop_
_entity.id
_entity.type
_entity.pdbx_description
1 polymer ?
#
loop_
_entity_poly.entity_id
_entity_poly.type
_entity_poly.pdbx_seq_one_letter_code
_entity_poly.pdbx_strand_id
1 'polypeptide(L)'
;FKKSIFVSNLAWQKKDLSYVINTLKKNKVNGIDFAPLQITNSWSNIETKVKKHSSYLKRNKIKVNAIQGVFFKKKFHLFKQKKNLNTIIKHLKIILRLCKILKCNKLIIGSAEFRDKFDLDKKEADFIFINFLNQILPLFKMNKVYFWLETIPKQYKERYLYSFDHSIDLIKKINSKWIRINYDTSIFHYQKLDFLKFKKNINLIKNIQITEKQFKFFLNPDKKNIQFCNKIKKMNKIKNIS
;
A
#
# COMPACT_ATOMS: atom_id res chain seq x y z
N PHE A 1 -15.34 18.32 -4.59
CA PHE A 1 -13.97 17.83 -4.85
C PHE A 1 -14.03 16.50 -5.59
N LYS A 2 -13.42 16.43 -6.79
CA LYS A 2 -13.36 15.19 -7.57
C LYS A 2 -12.32 14.25 -6.94
N LYS A 3 -12.71 13.00 -6.64
CA LYS A 3 -11.79 11.98 -6.15
C LYS A 3 -10.86 11.52 -7.28
N SER A 4 -9.60 11.28 -6.96
CA SER A 4 -8.66 10.68 -7.90
C SER A 4 -8.77 9.16 -7.82
N ILE A 5 -8.94 8.51 -8.97
CA ILE A 5 -9.05 7.07 -9.11
C ILE A 5 -7.75 6.52 -9.69
N PHE A 6 -7.25 5.47 -9.06
CA PHE A 6 -6.05 4.76 -9.49
C PHE A 6 -6.37 3.28 -9.62
N VAL A 7 -5.54 2.53 -10.32
CA VAL A 7 -5.70 1.08 -10.44
C VAL A 7 -4.35 0.43 -10.15
N SER A 8 -4.34 -0.63 -9.36
CA SER A 8 -3.13 -1.39 -9.09
C SER A 8 -2.62 -2.07 -10.35
N ASN A 9 -1.32 -1.95 -10.66
CA ASN A 9 -0.73 -2.68 -11.77
C ASN A 9 -0.61 -4.20 -11.51
N LEU A 10 -0.99 -4.67 -10.34
CA LEU A 10 -1.17 -6.10 -10.06
C LEU A 10 -2.44 -6.68 -10.72
N ALA A 11 -3.36 -5.82 -11.16
CA ALA A 11 -4.64 -6.22 -11.74
C ALA A 11 -4.53 -6.74 -13.19
N TRP A 12 -3.35 -6.68 -13.83
CA TRP A 12 -3.16 -7.14 -15.20
C TRP A 12 -1.79 -7.78 -15.45
N GLN A 13 -1.67 -8.52 -16.53
CA GLN A 13 -0.39 -9.11 -16.93
C GLN A 13 0.47 -8.10 -17.71
N LYS A 14 1.79 -8.27 -17.66
CA LYS A 14 2.74 -7.38 -18.35
C LYS A 14 2.46 -7.24 -19.83
N LYS A 15 2.02 -8.32 -20.52
CA LYS A 15 1.68 -8.32 -21.94
C LYS A 15 0.52 -7.38 -22.30
N ASP A 16 -0.40 -7.14 -21.34
CA ASP A 16 -1.62 -6.36 -21.56
C ASP A 16 -1.42 -4.85 -21.31
N LEU A 17 -0.21 -4.41 -21.03
CA LEU A 17 0.10 -3.05 -20.60
C LEU A 17 -0.47 -1.98 -21.55
N SER A 18 -0.26 -2.13 -22.87
CA SER A 18 -0.72 -1.14 -23.84
C SER A 18 -2.25 -1.04 -23.89
N TYR A 19 -2.93 -2.17 -23.91
CA TYR A 19 -4.39 -2.25 -23.86
C TYR A 19 -4.94 -1.61 -22.59
N VAL A 20 -4.36 -1.94 -21.44
CA VAL A 20 -4.79 -1.40 -20.14
C VAL A 20 -4.59 0.11 -20.09
N ILE A 21 -3.43 0.63 -20.52
CA ILE A 21 -3.18 2.08 -20.52
C ILE A 21 -4.23 2.83 -21.36
N ASN A 22 -4.61 2.30 -22.53
CA ASN A 22 -5.66 2.89 -23.35
C ASN A 22 -7.03 2.85 -22.64
N THR A 23 -7.34 1.72 -21.98
CA THR A 23 -8.56 1.57 -21.20
C THR A 23 -8.62 2.54 -20.02
N LEU A 24 -7.52 2.71 -19.28
CA LEU A 24 -7.43 3.69 -18.18
C LEU A 24 -7.68 5.12 -18.67
N LYS A 25 -7.10 5.49 -19.82
CA LYS A 25 -7.31 6.82 -20.45
C LYS A 25 -8.75 7.02 -20.87
N LYS A 26 -9.35 6.05 -21.57
CA LYS A 26 -10.76 6.08 -22.00
C LYS A 26 -11.71 6.30 -20.81
N ASN A 27 -11.43 5.65 -19.68
CA ASN A 27 -12.24 5.74 -18.46
C ASN A 27 -11.82 6.90 -17.53
N LYS A 28 -10.94 7.80 -17.97
CA LYS A 28 -10.49 8.97 -17.19
C LYS A 28 -9.89 8.60 -15.82
N VAL A 29 -9.25 7.44 -15.73
CA VAL A 29 -8.53 7.01 -14.52
C VAL A 29 -7.25 7.85 -14.39
N ASN A 30 -6.95 8.32 -13.17
CA ASN A 30 -5.88 9.28 -12.93
C ASN A 30 -4.47 8.66 -13.02
N GLY A 31 -4.35 7.35 -12.78
CA GLY A 31 -3.06 6.67 -12.80
C GLY A 31 -3.09 5.29 -12.16
N ILE A 32 -1.94 4.89 -11.63
CA ILE A 32 -1.75 3.53 -11.09
C ILE A 32 -1.11 3.54 -9.71
N ASP A 33 -1.39 2.51 -8.91
CA ASP A 33 -0.53 2.07 -7.83
C ASP A 33 0.47 1.05 -8.41
N PHE A 34 1.74 1.27 -8.15
CA PHE A 34 2.83 0.64 -8.89
C PHE A 34 3.56 -0.41 -8.05
N ALA A 35 3.48 -1.67 -8.45
CA ALA A 35 4.30 -2.76 -7.93
C ALA A 35 5.51 -2.99 -8.86
N PRO A 36 6.75 -2.74 -8.40
CA PRO A 36 7.94 -2.79 -9.25
C PRO A 36 8.18 -4.15 -9.92
N LEU A 37 7.90 -5.25 -9.23
CA LEU A 37 8.11 -6.59 -9.77
C LEU A 37 7.04 -7.04 -10.77
N GLN A 38 6.01 -6.23 -11.01
CA GLN A 38 5.06 -6.48 -12.11
C GLN A 38 5.67 -6.17 -13.48
N ILE A 39 6.67 -5.31 -13.56
CA ILE A 39 7.35 -4.99 -14.81
C ILE A 39 8.64 -5.82 -15.01
N THR A 40 9.10 -6.53 -13.98
CA THR A 40 10.33 -7.35 -14.01
C THR A 40 10.23 -8.48 -12.99
N ASN A 41 10.99 -9.56 -13.22
CA ASN A 41 10.95 -10.74 -12.36
C ASN A 41 11.90 -10.66 -11.15
N SER A 42 12.76 -9.66 -11.08
CA SER A 42 13.77 -9.53 -10.02
C SER A 42 14.06 -8.08 -9.66
N TRP A 43 14.65 -7.88 -8.48
CA TRP A 43 15.14 -6.58 -8.01
C TRP A 43 16.47 -6.14 -8.65
N SER A 44 17.09 -7.00 -9.47
CA SER A 44 18.31 -6.67 -10.19
C SER A 44 18.05 -5.58 -11.22
N ASN A 45 18.90 -4.54 -11.23
CA ASN A 45 18.81 -3.40 -12.15
C ASN A 45 17.42 -2.73 -12.17
N ILE A 46 16.71 -2.78 -11.02
CA ILE A 46 15.33 -2.32 -10.92
C ILE A 46 15.20 -0.83 -11.27
N GLU A 47 16.16 0.00 -10.89
CA GLU A 47 16.12 1.46 -11.14
C GLU A 47 16.11 1.76 -12.64
N THR A 48 16.95 1.09 -13.43
CA THR A 48 17.01 1.25 -14.90
C THR A 48 15.69 0.82 -15.54
N LYS A 49 15.15 -0.34 -15.12
CA LYS A 49 13.88 -0.86 -15.65
C LYS A 49 12.71 0.06 -15.31
N VAL A 50 12.66 0.55 -14.08
CA VAL A 50 11.62 1.48 -13.62
C VAL A 50 11.77 2.84 -14.33
N LYS A 51 12.97 3.33 -14.58
CA LYS A 51 13.20 4.56 -15.35
C LYS A 51 12.63 4.47 -16.77
N LYS A 52 12.90 3.36 -17.46
CA LYS A 52 12.32 3.09 -18.80
C LYS A 52 10.79 3.07 -18.76
N HIS A 53 10.22 2.36 -17.78
CA HIS A 53 8.77 2.25 -17.59
C HIS A 53 8.13 3.60 -17.22
N SER A 54 8.77 4.38 -16.34
CA SER A 54 8.34 5.73 -15.98
C SER A 54 8.23 6.65 -17.19
N SER A 55 9.19 6.58 -18.12
CA SER A 55 9.14 7.34 -19.39
C SER A 55 7.93 6.94 -20.24
N TYR A 56 7.60 5.65 -20.29
CA TYR A 56 6.40 5.15 -20.98
C TYR A 56 5.11 5.68 -20.33
N LEU A 57 4.97 5.58 -18.99
CA LEU A 57 3.82 6.10 -18.26
C LEU A 57 3.65 7.61 -18.48
N LYS A 58 4.76 8.37 -18.41
CA LYS A 58 4.77 9.83 -18.62
C LYS A 58 4.25 10.21 -20.02
N ARG A 59 4.74 9.54 -21.08
CA ARG A 59 4.25 9.76 -22.45
C ARG A 59 2.75 9.52 -22.58
N ASN A 60 2.23 8.54 -21.84
CA ASN A 60 0.81 8.21 -21.81
C ASN A 60 -0.01 9.04 -20.81
N LYS A 61 0.60 10.02 -20.12
CA LYS A 61 -0.05 10.88 -19.10
C LYS A 61 -0.63 10.10 -17.92
N ILE A 62 -0.08 8.93 -17.61
CA ILE A 62 -0.47 8.10 -16.47
C ILE A 62 0.41 8.46 -15.25
N LYS A 63 -0.23 8.84 -14.15
CA LYS A 63 0.44 9.17 -12.90
C LYS A 63 0.70 7.91 -12.06
N VAL A 64 1.74 7.93 -11.24
CA VAL A 64 1.93 6.92 -10.18
C VAL A 64 1.48 7.54 -8.86
N ASN A 65 0.49 6.93 -8.20
CA ASN A 65 -0.02 7.38 -6.91
C ASN A 65 0.88 6.91 -5.77
N ALA A 66 1.15 5.62 -5.72
CA ALA A 66 1.97 4.99 -4.69
C ALA A 66 2.79 3.83 -5.24
N ILE A 67 3.88 3.46 -4.57
CA ILE A 67 4.57 2.18 -4.79
C ILE A 67 4.02 1.18 -3.78
N GLN A 68 3.75 -0.05 -4.23
CA GLN A 68 3.28 -1.18 -3.42
C GLN A 68 4.10 -2.44 -3.70
N GLY A 69 3.86 -3.53 -2.94
CA GLY A 69 4.58 -4.79 -3.13
C GLY A 69 6.09 -4.68 -2.90
N VAL A 70 6.51 -3.77 -2.04
CA VAL A 70 7.92 -3.37 -1.87
C VAL A 70 8.81 -4.46 -1.31
N PHE A 71 8.25 -5.46 -0.62
CA PHE A 71 8.98 -6.60 -0.08
C PHE A 71 8.71 -7.91 -0.84
N PHE A 72 7.96 -7.87 -1.92
CA PHE A 72 7.67 -9.06 -2.71
C PHE A 72 8.97 -9.71 -3.23
N LYS A 73 9.08 -11.03 -3.12
CA LYS A 73 10.30 -11.82 -3.40
C LYS A 73 11.53 -11.40 -2.56
N LYS A 74 11.32 -10.82 -1.38
CA LYS A 74 12.37 -10.56 -0.39
C LYS A 74 12.09 -11.42 0.85
N LYS A 75 13.06 -12.23 1.25
CA LYS A 75 12.99 -13.04 2.49
C LYS A 75 13.32 -12.17 3.71
N PHE A 76 12.56 -11.09 3.91
CA PHE A 76 12.70 -10.21 5.05
C PHE A 76 11.68 -10.58 6.12
N HIS A 77 12.15 -10.75 7.34
CA HIS A 77 11.31 -11.03 8.53
C HIS A 77 11.70 -10.04 9.62
N LEU A 78 10.86 -9.06 9.86
CA LEU A 78 11.14 -7.99 10.81
C LEU A 78 11.37 -8.52 12.24
N PHE A 79 10.61 -9.51 12.65
CA PHE A 79 10.60 -10.02 14.02
C PHE A 79 11.62 -11.13 14.29
N LYS A 80 12.23 -11.73 13.26
CA LYS A 80 13.14 -12.87 13.45
C LYS A 80 14.57 -12.52 13.80
N GLN A 81 15.12 -11.36 13.38
CA GLN A 81 16.56 -11.09 13.58
C GLN A 81 16.88 -9.59 13.54
N LYS A 82 17.60 -9.10 14.56
CA LYS A 82 18.25 -7.77 14.56
C LYS A 82 19.20 -7.55 13.36
N LYS A 83 19.85 -8.61 12.84
CA LYS A 83 20.78 -8.56 11.69
C LYS A 83 20.10 -8.15 10.37
N ASN A 84 18.80 -8.33 10.23
CA ASN A 84 18.07 -8.00 8.99
C ASN A 84 17.77 -6.51 8.80
N LEU A 85 17.82 -5.72 9.85
CA LEU A 85 17.41 -4.31 9.80
C LEU A 85 18.22 -3.49 8.79
N ASN A 86 19.55 -3.63 8.80
CA ASN A 86 20.42 -2.91 7.85
C ASN A 86 20.10 -3.29 6.39
N THR A 87 19.81 -4.57 6.13
CA THR A 87 19.44 -5.06 4.80
C THR A 87 18.07 -4.51 4.36
N ILE A 88 17.10 -4.46 5.29
CA ILE A 88 15.79 -3.85 5.06
C ILE A 88 15.96 -2.36 4.76
N ILE A 89 16.75 -1.63 5.54
CA ILE A 89 17.02 -0.20 5.31
C ILE A 89 17.71 0.03 3.96
N LYS A 90 18.69 -0.78 3.60
CA LYS A 90 19.33 -0.72 2.26
C LYS A 90 18.32 -0.90 1.15
N HIS A 91 17.40 -1.85 1.29
CA HIS A 91 16.33 -2.06 0.32
C HIS A 91 15.35 -0.89 0.28
N LEU A 92 14.92 -0.35 1.42
CA LEU A 92 14.05 0.82 1.47
C LEU A 92 14.69 2.04 0.80
N LYS A 93 16.03 2.22 0.91
CA LYS A 93 16.74 3.28 0.15
C LYS A 93 16.60 3.10 -1.36
N ILE A 94 16.62 1.85 -1.87
CA ILE A 94 16.33 1.59 -3.29
C ILE A 94 14.89 2.03 -3.62
N ILE A 95 13.92 1.61 -2.81
CA ILE A 95 12.51 1.98 -3.03
C ILE A 95 12.32 3.50 -3.03
N LEU A 96 12.98 4.23 -2.14
CA LEU A 96 12.92 5.70 -2.11
C LEU A 96 13.51 6.33 -3.38
N ARG A 97 14.55 5.73 -3.98
CA ARG A 97 15.04 6.16 -5.30
C ARG A 97 14.01 5.89 -6.41
N LEU A 98 13.30 4.75 -6.34
CA LEU A 98 12.17 4.49 -7.26
C LEU A 98 11.06 5.55 -7.12
N CYS A 99 10.77 6.00 -5.89
CA CYS A 99 9.83 7.10 -5.66
C CYS A 99 10.23 8.37 -6.43
N LYS A 100 11.52 8.72 -6.40
CA LYS A 100 12.04 9.88 -7.17
C LYS A 100 11.89 9.68 -8.68
N ILE A 101 12.25 8.51 -9.20
CA ILE A 101 12.14 8.16 -10.62
C ILE A 101 10.68 8.25 -11.10
N LEU A 102 9.75 7.72 -10.30
CA LEU A 102 8.32 7.67 -10.62
C LEU A 102 7.58 8.97 -10.28
N LYS A 103 8.26 9.95 -9.67
CA LYS A 103 7.66 11.19 -9.17
C LYS A 103 6.47 10.94 -8.23
N CYS A 104 6.54 9.89 -7.42
CA CYS A 104 5.56 9.62 -6.38
C CYS A 104 6.20 9.76 -4.99
N ASN A 105 5.37 10.01 -3.98
CA ASN A 105 5.84 10.23 -2.62
C ASN A 105 5.10 9.38 -1.59
N LYS A 106 4.63 8.20 -1.99
CA LYS A 106 3.82 7.33 -1.14
C LYS A 106 4.23 5.87 -1.32
N LEU A 107 4.39 5.17 -0.20
CA LEU A 107 4.64 3.73 -0.16
C LEU A 107 3.50 3.03 0.58
N ILE A 108 2.87 2.05 -0.04
CA ILE A 108 1.92 1.15 0.61
C ILE A 108 2.71 -0.07 1.10
N ILE A 109 2.66 -0.31 2.40
CA ILE A 109 3.38 -1.42 3.03
C ILE A 109 2.38 -2.34 3.71
N GLY A 110 2.05 -3.40 2.98
CA GLY A 110 1.24 -4.52 3.38
C GLY A 110 1.94 -5.81 2.98
N SER A 111 2.62 -6.48 3.92
CA SER A 111 3.31 -7.75 3.67
C SER A 111 3.23 -8.60 4.93
N ALA A 112 2.38 -9.63 4.89
CA ALA A 112 2.19 -10.55 6.00
C ALA A 112 3.50 -11.29 6.35
N GLU A 113 4.24 -11.76 5.35
CA GLU A 113 5.52 -12.45 5.55
C GLU A 113 6.57 -11.55 6.21
N PHE A 114 6.67 -10.29 5.77
CA PHE A 114 7.61 -9.32 6.35
C PHE A 114 7.38 -9.09 7.84
N ARG A 115 6.13 -9.05 8.25
CA ARG A 115 5.71 -8.76 9.63
C ARG A 115 5.02 -9.96 10.31
N ASP A 116 5.36 -11.18 9.91
CA ASP A 116 4.96 -12.36 10.67
C ASP A 116 5.65 -12.33 12.04
N LYS A 117 4.83 -12.17 13.09
CA LYS A 117 5.33 -12.06 14.46
C LYS A 117 5.75 -13.39 15.08
N PHE A 118 5.53 -14.50 14.36
CA PHE A 118 5.76 -15.86 14.86
C PHE A 118 5.07 -16.07 16.21
N ASP A 119 5.85 -16.44 17.23
CA ASP A 119 5.35 -16.76 18.58
C ASP A 119 5.40 -15.57 19.54
N LEU A 120 5.89 -14.40 19.09
CA LEU A 120 5.90 -13.19 19.91
C LEU A 120 4.49 -12.82 20.34
N ASP A 121 4.37 -12.32 21.56
CA ASP A 121 3.14 -11.71 21.99
C ASP A 121 2.87 -10.38 21.26
N LYS A 122 1.68 -9.81 21.47
CA LYS A 122 1.31 -8.56 20.80
C LYS A 122 2.15 -7.38 21.27
N LYS A 123 2.49 -7.31 22.58
CA LYS A 123 3.21 -6.17 23.16
C LYS A 123 4.66 -6.15 22.67
N GLU A 124 5.31 -7.30 22.67
CA GLU A 124 6.67 -7.47 22.11
C GLU A 124 6.72 -7.11 20.64
N ALA A 125 5.77 -7.64 19.84
CA ALA A 125 5.68 -7.31 18.42
C ALA A 125 5.42 -5.81 18.18
N ASP A 126 4.53 -5.17 18.94
CA ASP A 126 4.28 -3.73 18.89
C ASP A 126 5.55 -2.94 19.20
N PHE A 127 6.30 -3.32 20.24
CA PHE A 127 7.56 -2.67 20.61
C PHE A 127 8.59 -2.73 19.47
N ILE A 128 8.82 -3.92 18.93
CA ILE A 128 9.77 -4.10 17.80
C ILE A 128 9.32 -3.32 16.58
N PHE A 129 8.03 -3.36 16.23
CA PHE A 129 7.49 -2.69 15.06
C PHE A 129 7.57 -1.15 15.18
N ILE A 130 7.23 -0.61 16.35
CA ILE A 130 7.34 0.83 16.63
C ILE A 130 8.80 1.28 16.56
N ASN A 131 9.74 0.53 17.15
CA ASN A 131 11.16 0.83 17.09
C ASN A 131 11.68 0.81 15.64
N PHE A 132 11.27 -0.18 14.84
CA PHE A 132 11.59 -0.22 13.42
C PHE A 132 11.07 1.04 12.70
N LEU A 133 9.80 1.41 12.89
CA LEU A 133 9.23 2.59 12.27
C LEU A 133 9.94 3.87 12.68
N ASN A 134 10.31 4.01 13.95
CA ASN A 134 11.08 5.16 14.44
C ASN A 134 12.48 5.25 13.80
N GLN A 135 13.13 4.12 13.55
CA GLN A 135 14.45 4.10 12.89
C GLN A 135 14.39 4.47 11.40
N ILE A 136 13.32 4.08 10.69
CA ILE A 136 13.18 4.42 9.26
C ILE A 136 12.53 5.79 9.03
N LEU A 137 11.81 6.33 10.00
CA LEU A 137 11.07 7.59 9.88
C LEU A 137 11.94 8.78 9.45
N PRO A 138 13.17 9.00 9.95
CA PRO A 138 14.05 10.07 9.47
C PRO A 138 14.33 9.95 7.96
N LEU A 139 14.52 8.72 7.47
CA LEU A 139 14.77 8.46 6.05
C LEU A 139 13.55 8.85 5.18
N PHE A 140 12.34 8.56 5.65
CA PHE A 140 11.10 8.93 4.97
C PHE A 140 10.89 10.45 4.98
N LYS A 141 11.12 11.11 6.11
CA LYS A 141 11.04 12.58 6.25
C LYS A 141 12.01 13.28 5.28
N MET A 142 13.26 12.86 5.26
CA MET A 142 14.30 13.44 4.40
C MET A 142 13.95 13.31 2.90
N ASN A 143 13.34 12.19 2.50
CA ASN A 143 12.93 11.96 1.12
C ASN A 143 11.52 12.50 0.80
N LYS A 144 10.83 13.10 1.78
CA LYS A 144 9.43 13.58 1.67
C LYS A 144 8.46 12.52 1.18
N VAL A 145 8.65 11.26 1.62
CA VAL A 145 7.82 10.09 1.25
C VAL A 145 6.96 9.68 2.44
N TYR A 146 5.69 9.43 2.19
CA TYR A 146 4.73 8.94 3.18
C TYR A 146 4.74 7.41 3.21
N PHE A 147 4.70 6.85 4.40
CA PHE A 147 4.55 5.43 4.67
C PHE A 147 3.07 5.15 4.95
N TRP A 148 2.41 4.42 4.06
CA TRP A 148 1.02 4.02 4.24
C TRP A 148 0.96 2.57 4.70
N LEU A 149 0.56 2.41 5.96
CA LEU A 149 0.45 1.12 6.62
C LEU A 149 -0.86 0.45 6.21
N GLU A 150 -0.78 -0.74 5.69
CA GLU A 150 -1.93 -1.52 5.26
C GLU A 150 -2.24 -2.63 6.28
N THR A 151 -3.52 -2.73 6.65
CA THR A 151 -4.05 -3.85 7.42
C THR A 151 -4.41 -4.99 6.47
N ILE A 152 -3.97 -6.21 6.77
CA ILE A 152 -4.24 -7.39 5.95
C ILE A 152 -5.10 -8.39 6.77
N PRO A 153 -6.20 -8.95 6.22
CA PRO A 153 -6.98 -9.95 6.91
C PRO A 153 -6.18 -11.20 7.30
N LYS A 154 -6.50 -11.83 8.43
CA LYS A 154 -5.88 -13.09 8.89
C LYS A 154 -5.90 -14.20 7.82
N GLN A 155 -6.96 -14.24 7.02
CA GLN A 155 -7.16 -15.20 5.93
C GLN A 155 -6.07 -15.13 4.85
N TYR A 156 -5.32 -14.02 4.79
CA TYR A 156 -4.16 -13.86 3.93
C TYR A 156 -2.83 -14.09 4.68
N LYS A 157 -2.86 -14.97 5.70
CA LYS A 157 -1.71 -15.37 6.53
C LYS A 157 -1.10 -14.24 7.36
N GLU A 158 -1.84 -13.16 7.61
CA GLU A 158 -1.37 -12.08 8.48
C GLU A 158 -1.51 -12.50 9.95
N ARG A 159 -0.40 -12.52 10.68
CA ARG A 159 -0.36 -12.93 12.10
C ARG A 159 -0.19 -11.75 13.07
N TYR A 160 0.09 -10.57 12.56
CA TYR A 160 0.35 -9.40 13.39
C TYR A 160 -0.69 -8.28 13.18
N LEU A 161 -0.71 -7.65 12.01
CA LEU A 161 -1.50 -6.44 11.77
C LEU A 161 -2.76 -6.75 10.94
N TYR A 162 -3.65 -7.55 11.52
CA TYR A 162 -4.89 -8.01 10.86
C TYR A 162 -6.15 -7.24 11.30
N SER A 163 -6.03 -6.25 12.18
CA SER A 163 -7.16 -5.49 12.71
C SER A 163 -6.98 -4.00 12.43
N PHE A 164 -8.06 -3.36 11.98
CA PHE A 164 -8.08 -1.92 11.77
C PHE A 164 -7.83 -1.14 13.07
N ASP A 165 -8.36 -1.64 14.20
CA ASP A 165 -8.13 -1.05 15.52
C ASP A 165 -6.65 -1.05 15.88
N HIS A 166 -5.97 -2.17 15.67
CA HIS A 166 -4.55 -2.27 15.92
C HIS A 166 -3.74 -1.28 15.08
N SER A 167 -4.11 -1.10 13.80
CA SER A 167 -3.48 -0.09 12.94
C SER A 167 -3.68 1.33 13.45
N ILE A 168 -4.88 1.66 13.94
CA ILE A 168 -5.19 2.96 14.54
C ILE A 168 -4.32 3.19 15.77
N ASP A 169 -4.25 2.22 16.68
CA ASP A 169 -3.48 2.31 17.92
C ASP A 169 -1.99 2.52 17.66
N LEU A 170 -1.42 1.75 16.73
CA LEU A 170 -0.02 1.89 16.33
C LEU A 170 0.27 3.29 15.77
N ILE A 171 -0.57 3.79 14.87
CA ILE A 171 -0.36 5.11 14.26
C ILE A 171 -0.50 6.23 15.28
N LYS A 172 -1.42 6.11 16.23
CA LYS A 172 -1.54 7.05 17.33
C LYS A 172 -0.31 7.03 18.24
N LYS A 173 0.23 5.85 18.58
CA LYS A 173 1.46 5.72 19.38
C LYS A 173 2.67 6.34 18.69
N ILE A 174 2.83 6.11 17.38
CA ILE A 174 3.94 6.67 16.59
C ILE A 174 3.80 8.18 16.41
N ASN A 175 2.58 8.69 16.38
CA ASN A 175 2.22 10.11 16.26
C ASN A 175 3.01 10.90 15.21
N SER A 176 3.15 10.35 14.01
CA SER A 176 3.88 10.98 12.90
C SER A 176 2.97 11.28 11.73
N LYS A 177 3.05 12.49 11.17
CA LYS A 177 2.33 12.85 9.93
C LYS A 177 2.78 12.04 8.70
N TRP A 178 3.95 11.43 8.75
CA TRP A 178 4.53 10.66 7.65
C TRP A 178 4.05 9.21 7.58
N ILE A 179 3.38 8.73 8.62
CA ILE A 179 2.82 7.38 8.67
C ILE A 179 1.30 7.51 8.73
N ARG A 180 0.59 6.84 7.81
CA ARG A 180 -0.88 6.88 7.69
C ARG A 180 -1.40 5.51 7.29
N ILE A 181 -2.71 5.35 7.29
CA ILE A 181 -3.38 4.10 6.91
C ILE A 181 -3.68 4.12 5.41
N ASN A 182 -3.30 3.03 4.74
CA ASN A 182 -3.92 2.55 3.51
C ASN A 182 -5.05 1.61 3.93
N TYR A 183 -6.30 2.00 3.69
CA TYR A 183 -7.45 1.20 4.06
C TYR A 183 -7.85 0.32 2.88
N ASP A 184 -7.58 -0.99 2.98
CA ASP A 184 -8.01 -1.97 1.99
C ASP A 184 -9.36 -2.57 2.40
N THR A 185 -10.32 -2.57 1.48
CA THR A 185 -11.67 -3.09 1.75
C THR A 185 -11.74 -4.60 1.90
N SER A 186 -10.66 -5.33 1.55
CA SER A 186 -10.57 -6.77 1.85
C SER A 186 -10.85 -7.09 3.32
N ILE A 187 -10.55 -6.15 4.22
CA ILE A 187 -10.72 -6.35 5.65
C ILE A 187 -12.19 -6.60 6.04
N PHE A 188 -13.15 -5.92 5.45
CA PHE A 188 -14.56 -6.09 5.82
C PHE A 188 -15.27 -7.25 5.12
N HIS A 189 -14.61 -7.94 4.22
CA HIS A 189 -15.10 -9.23 3.75
C HIS A 189 -15.01 -10.30 4.83
N TYR A 190 -14.09 -10.13 5.78
CA TYR A 190 -13.81 -11.08 6.85
C TYR A 190 -14.10 -10.55 8.26
N GLN A 191 -14.28 -9.24 8.40
CA GLN A 191 -14.59 -8.58 9.67
C GLN A 191 -15.80 -7.67 9.47
N LYS A 192 -16.60 -7.47 10.54
CA LYS A 192 -17.70 -6.51 10.50
C LYS A 192 -17.14 -5.09 10.34
N LEU A 193 -17.57 -4.41 9.29
CA LEU A 193 -17.21 -3.00 9.09
C LEU A 193 -17.95 -2.12 10.10
N ASP A 194 -17.20 -1.48 10.99
CA ASP A 194 -17.69 -0.36 11.78
C ASP A 194 -17.44 0.95 11.02
N PHE A 195 -18.46 1.41 10.29
CA PHE A 195 -18.34 2.64 9.52
C PHE A 195 -18.26 3.90 10.39
N LEU A 196 -18.81 3.89 11.61
CA LEU A 196 -18.66 5.01 12.56
C LEU A 196 -17.21 5.13 13.00
N LYS A 197 -16.58 4.02 13.36
CA LYS A 197 -15.15 3.97 13.69
C LYS A 197 -14.27 4.40 12.50
N PHE A 198 -14.58 3.93 11.30
CA PHE A 198 -13.90 4.38 10.07
C PHE A 198 -14.01 5.91 9.92
N LYS A 199 -15.22 6.48 10.03
CA LYS A 199 -15.47 7.92 9.93
C LYS A 199 -14.73 8.72 11.02
N LYS A 200 -14.74 8.25 12.27
CA LYS A 200 -14.06 8.87 13.39
C LYS A 200 -12.53 8.97 13.16
N ASN A 201 -11.95 7.98 12.50
CA ASN A 201 -10.50 7.91 12.25
C ASN A 201 -10.09 8.32 10.82
N ILE A 202 -10.97 8.97 10.07
CA ILE A 202 -10.76 9.33 8.66
C ILE A 202 -9.49 10.18 8.43
N ASN A 203 -9.07 10.97 9.40
CA ASN A 203 -7.86 11.79 9.31
C ASN A 203 -6.57 10.97 9.24
N LEU A 204 -6.60 9.73 9.76
CA LEU A 204 -5.49 8.78 9.72
C LEU A 204 -5.44 8.02 8.38
N ILE A 205 -6.54 7.99 7.63
CA ILE A 205 -6.66 7.27 6.37
C ILE A 205 -6.33 8.24 5.22
N LYS A 206 -5.41 7.85 4.33
CA LYS A 206 -4.99 8.69 3.20
C LYS A 206 -5.20 8.05 1.84
N ASN A 207 -5.44 6.76 1.81
CA ASN A 207 -5.82 6.02 0.61
C ASN A 207 -6.85 4.94 0.98
N ILE A 208 -7.70 4.61 0.03
CA ILE A 208 -8.62 3.49 0.11
C ILE A 208 -8.37 2.62 -1.09
N GLN A 209 -8.07 1.35 -0.85
CA GLN A 209 -8.04 0.33 -1.90
C GLN A 209 -9.35 -0.45 -1.87
N ILE A 210 -10.00 -0.54 -3.03
CA ILE A 210 -11.20 -1.35 -3.19
C ILE A 210 -10.76 -2.70 -3.73
N THR A 211 -10.95 -3.73 -2.94
CA THR A 211 -10.49 -5.10 -3.24
C THR A 211 -11.64 -6.08 -3.06
N GLU A 212 -11.83 -6.95 -4.03
CA GLU A 212 -12.79 -8.05 -3.91
C GLU A 212 -12.25 -9.18 -3.04
N LYS A 213 -13.16 -9.96 -2.46
CA LYS A 213 -12.81 -11.14 -1.66
C LYS A 213 -11.94 -12.08 -2.50
N GLN A 214 -10.82 -12.55 -1.92
CA GLN A 214 -9.85 -13.43 -2.59
C GLN A 214 -9.24 -12.83 -3.87
N PHE A 215 -9.17 -11.51 -3.98
CA PHE A 215 -8.64 -10.81 -5.15
C PHE A 215 -9.34 -11.16 -6.47
N LYS A 216 -10.65 -11.49 -6.40
CA LYS A 216 -11.46 -11.73 -7.59
C LYS A 216 -11.56 -10.48 -8.46
N PHE A 217 -11.81 -10.69 -9.75
CA PHE A 217 -12.06 -9.56 -10.67
C PHE A 217 -13.37 -8.85 -10.33
N PHE A 218 -13.43 -7.54 -10.61
CA PHE A 218 -14.64 -6.70 -10.44
C PHE A 218 -15.70 -6.92 -11.53
N LEU A 219 -15.92 -8.14 -11.99
CA LEU A 219 -16.95 -8.44 -12.95
C LEU A 219 -18.36 -8.26 -12.34
N ASN A 220 -18.52 -8.73 -11.09
CA ASN A 220 -19.72 -8.56 -10.29
C ASN A 220 -19.30 -8.08 -8.89
N PRO A 221 -19.17 -6.77 -8.67
CA PRO A 221 -18.70 -6.24 -7.40
C PRO A 221 -19.54 -6.67 -6.21
N ASP A 222 -18.88 -7.04 -5.11
CA ASP A 222 -19.55 -7.40 -3.86
C ASP A 222 -20.44 -6.25 -3.36
N LYS A 223 -21.65 -6.59 -2.89
CA LYS A 223 -22.61 -5.60 -2.36
C LYS A 223 -22.03 -4.73 -1.26
N LYS A 224 -21.14 -5.27 -0.41
CA LYS A 224 -20.44 -4.51 0.63
C LYS A 224 -19.52 -3.44 0.02
N ASN A 225 -18.77 -3.76 -1.05
CA ASN A 225 -17.93 -2.79 -1.76
C ASN A 225 -18.79 -1.68 -2.38
N ILE A 226 -19.91 -2.02 -3.02
CA ILE A 226 -20.84 -1.03 -3.59
C ILE A 226 -21.37 -0.10 -2.49
N GLN A 227 -21.88 -0.66 -1.40
CA GLN A 227 -22.39 0.11 -0.26
C GLN A 227 -21.32 1.01 0.36
N PHE A 228 -20.11 0.50 0.52
CA PHE A 228 -18.99 1.26 1.04
C PHE A 228 -18.62 2.42 0.10
N CYS A 229 -18.50 2.17 -1.20
CA CYS A 229 -18.25 3.20 -2.20
C CYS A 229 -19.29 4.32 -2.17
N ASN A 230 -20.58 3.97 -2.06
CA ASN A 230 -21.67 4.94 -1.95
C ASN A 230 -21.54 5.82 -0.69
N LYS A 231 -21.13 5.24 0.44
CA LYS A 231 -20.89 5.98 1.69
C LYS A 231 -19.69 6.93 1.56
N ILE A 232 -18.56 6.46 1.01
CA ILE A 232 -17.35 7.29 0.91
C ILE A 232 -17.42 8.33 -0.20
N LYS A 233 -18.27 8.15 -1.21
CA LYS A 233 -18.49 9.11 -2.31
C LYS A 233 -18.79 10.52 -1.78
N LYS A 234 -19.54 10.62 -0.70
CA LYS A 234 -19.94 11.88 -0.04
C LYS A 234 -18.86 12.46 0.91
N MET A 235 -17.72 11.76 1.13
CA MET A 235 -16.72 12.16 2.11
C MET A 235 -15.58 12.97 1.44
N ASN A 236 -15.49 14.27 1.74
CA ASN A 236 -14.50 15.17 1.14
C ASN A 236 -13.04 14.94 1.60
N LYS A 237 -12.86 14.28 2.76
CA LYS A 237 -11.52 14.00 3.31
C LYS A 237 -10.76 12.90 2.57
N ILE A 238 -11.46 12.04 1.82
CA ILE A 238 -10.87 10.97 1.01
C ILE A 238 -10.61 11.53 -0.39
N LYS A 239 -9.35 11.59 -0.77
CA LYS A 239 -8.92 12.14 -2.07
C LYS A 239 -8.53 11.06 -3.07
N ASN A 240 -7.97 9.94 -2.61
CA ASN A 240 -7.43 8.86 -3.44
C ASN A 240 -8.18 7.56 -3.19
N ILE A 241 -8.55 6.90 -4.28
CA ILE A 241 -9.18 5.56 -4.29
C ILE A 241 -8.42 4.74 -5.33
N SER A 242 -8.04 3.52 -4.98
CA SER A 242 -7.41 2.56 -5.89
C SER A 242 -8.05 1.18 -5.79
#